data_fee8beeee0c5b53075ebce33c7d5054c
#
_entry.id   fee8beeee0c5b53075ebce33c7d5054c
#
_cell.length_a   1.000
_cell.length_b   1.000
_cell.length_c   1.000
_cell.angle_alpha   90.00
_cell.angle_beta   90.00
_cell.angle_gamma   90.00
#
_symmetry.space_group_name_H-M   'P 1'
#
loop_
_entity.id
_entity.type
_entity.pdbx_description
1 polymer ?
#
loop_
_entity_poly.entity_id
_entity_poly.type
_entity_poly.pdbx_seq_one_letter_code
_entity_poly.pdbx_strand_id
1 'polypeptide(L)'
;YEVFVDSKFEGENSLSERTHTAASGTLKNKGYYTIKLDKPYSVKQGQKFSVTVKITSGKDKKIFKLIPVEMNGSDDSYNVDLTDGEGYFSSTGNRWQSSEKHDCNICLKAYTDKK
;
A
#
# COMPACT_ATOMS: atom_id res chain seq x y z
N TYR A 1 10.83 -5.18 4.14
CA TYR A 1 9.42 -5.09 3.78
C TYR A 1 8.74 -6.45 3.83
N GLU A 2 7.44 -6.44 4.07
CA GLU A 2 6.56 -7.59 3.93
C GLU A 2 5.33 -7.15 3.15
N VAL A 3 4.95 -7.92 2.15
CA VAL A 3 3.75 -7.69 1.32
C VAL A 3 2.70 -8.72 1.66
N PHE A 4 1.47 -8.27 1.85
CA PHE A 4 0.30 -9.10 2.10
C PHE A 4 -0.74 -8.82 1.02
N VAL A 5 -1.37 -9.87 0.51
CA VAL A 5 -2.45 -9.75 -0.46
C VAL A 5 -3.67 -10.47 0.09
N ASP A 6 -4.80 -9.75 0.10
CA ASP A 6 -6.10 -10.34 0.37
C ASP A 6 -6.97 -10.22 -0.87
N SER A 7 -7.47 -11.34 -1.35
CA SER A 7 -8.36 -11.40 -2.52
C SER A 7 -9.76 -10.85 -2.26
N LYS A 8 -10.10 -10.57 -0.99
CA LYS A 8 -11.36 -9.94 -0.59
C LYS A 8 -11.09 -8.72 0.28
N PHE A 9 -11.52 -7.58 -0.18
CA PHE A 9 -11.52 -6.36 0.62
C PHE A 9 -12.93 -6.12 1.19
N GLU A 10 -13.07 -6.19 2.49
CA GLU A 10 -14.33 -6.03 3.23
C GLU A 10 -14.30 -4.82 4.17
N GLY A 11 -13.72 -3.71 3.70
CA GLY A 11 -13.54 -2.49 4.47
C GLY A 11 -12.20 -2.44 5.21
N GLU A 12 -11.93 -1.31 5.89
CA GLU A 12 -10.63 -1.04 6.51
C GLU A 12 -10.24 -2.04 7.60
N ASN A 13 -11.20 -2.64 8.30
CA ASN A 13 -10.92 -3.65 9.33
C ASN A 13 -10.29 -4.92 8.75
N SER A 14 -10.64 -5.29 7.51
CA SER A 14 -10.06 -6.45 6.83
C SER A 14 -8.55 -6.30 6.57
N LEU A 15 -8.03 -5.08 6.52
CA LEU A 15 -6.61 -4.80 6.33
C LEU A 15 -5.75 -5.27 7.53
N SER A 16 -6.36 -5.51 8.68
CA SER A 16 -5.67 -6.04 9.87
C SER A 16 -5.53 -7.57 9.84
N GLU A 17 -6.28 -8.27 8.98
CA GLU A 17 -6.31 -9.73 8.85
C GLU A 17 -5.23 -10.22 7.88
N ARG A 18 -3.97 -10.05 8.24
CA ARG A 18 -2.83 -10.46 7.42
C ARG A 18 -2.40 -11.87 7.78
N THR A 19 -2.85 -12.85 7.02
CA THR A 19 -2.59 -14.27 7.32
C THR A 19 -1.34 -14.83 6.67
N HIS A 20 -1.00 -14.39 5.45
CA HIS A 20 0.15 -14.92 4.69
C HIS A 20 0.95 -13.80 4.02
N THR A 21 2.26 -13.86 4.16
CA THR A 21 3.19 -12.99 3.43
C THR A 21 3.25 -13.42 1.97
N ALA A 22 2.97 -12.49 1.06
CA ALA A 22 3.01 -12.72 -0.40
C ALA A 22 4.38 -12.43 -1.01
N ALA A 23 5.18 -11.61 -0.35
CA ALA A 23 6.59 -11.33 -0.64
C ALA A 23 7.24 -10.66 0.56
N SER A 24 8.54 -10.81 0.72
CA SER A 24 9.30 -10.12 1.74
C SER A 24 10.75 -9.92 1.31
N GLY A 25 11.43 -8.96 1.90
CA GLY A 25 12.83 -8.70 1.60
C GLY A 25 13.37 -7.48 2.32
N THR A 26 14.58 -7.11 1.93
CA THR A 26 15.29 -5.95 2.47
C THR A 26 15.67 -4.99 1.37
N LEU A 27 15.36 -3.71 1.55
CA LEU A 27 15.73 -2.62 0.66
C LEU A 27 16.91 -1.87 1.27
N LYS A 28 18.00 -1.77 0.54
CA LYS A 28 19.21 -1.08 1.01
C LYS A 28 19.13 0.44 0.83
N ASN A 29 18.45 0.88 -0.20
CA ASN A 29 18.36 2.29 -0.60
C ASN A 29 16.91 2.75 -0.67
N LYS A 30 16.71 4.06 -0.54
CA LYS A 30 15.42 4.70 -0.86
C LYS A 30 15.19 4.64 -2.37
N GLY A 31 13.96 4.55 -2.80
CA GLY A 31 13.62 4.57 -4.21
C GLY A 31 12.30 3.88 -4.53
N TYR A 32 12.05 3.77 -5.81
CA TYR A 32 10.91 3.07 -6.37
C TYR A 32 11.29 1.63 -6.67
N TYR A 33 10.45 0.69 -6.24
CA TYR A 33 10.70 -0.73 -6.41
C TYR A 33 9.47 -1.43 -6.97
N THR A 34 9.69 -2.31 -7.94
CA THR A 34 8.69 -3.28 -8.37
C THR A 34 8.98 -4.61 -7.69
N ILE A 35 8.08 -5.05 -6.83
CA ILE A 35 8.22 -6.28 -6.07
C ILE A 35 7.38 -7.35 -6.73
N LYS A 36 8.01 -8.42 -7.18
CA LYS A 36 7.32 -9.60 -7.68
C LYS A 36 6.84 -10.45 -6.51
N LEU A 37 5.57 -10.84 -6.54
CA LEU A 37 5.02 -11.74 -5.54
C LEU A 37 5.56 -13.16 -5.72
N ASP A 38 5.68 -13.92 -4.64
CA ASP A 38 6.17 -15.31 -4.64
C ASP A 38 5.29 -16.22 -5.50
N LYS A 39 4.01 -15.92 -5.55
CA LYS A 39 3.03 -16.58 -6.41
C LYS A 39 1.95 -15.59 -6.87
N PRO A 40 1.33 -15.81 -8.04
CA PRO A 40 0.22 -14.96 -8.48
C PRO A 40 -1.02 -15.19 -7.62
N TYR A 41 -1.80 -14.12 -7.44
CA TYR A 41 -3.11 -14.15 -6.80
C TYR A 41 -4.18 -13.90 -7.86
N SER A 42 -5.16 -14.81 -7.96
CA SER A 42 -6.28 -14.63 -8.88
C SER A 42 -7.32 -13.70 -8.30
N VAL A 43 -7.70 -12.70 -9.09
CA VAL A 43 -8.81 -11.78 -8.79
C VAL A 43 -9.78 -11.80 -9.98
N LYS A 44 -11.07 -11.73 -9.68
CA LYS A 44 -12.12 -11.69 -10.71
C LYS A 44 -12.43 -10.23 -11.08
N GLN A 45 -12.92 -10.02 -12.29
CA GLN A 45 -13.39 -8.71 -12.71
C GLN A 45 -14.46 -8.19 -11.74
N GLY A 46 -14.31 -6.94 -11.29
CA GLY A 46 -15.20 -6.29 -10.33
C GLY A 46 -14.97 -6.71 -8.86
N GLN A 47 -14.06 -7.63 -8.60
CA GLN A 47 -13.71 -8.03 -7.24
C GLN A 47 -12.77 -6.99 -6.62
N LYS A 48 -13.11 -6.54 -5.40
CA LYS A 48 -12.20 -5.72 -4.59
C LYS A 48 -11.20 -6.61 -3.86
N PHE A 49 -9.93 -6.24 -3.94
CA PHE A 49 -8.83 -6.88 -3.24
C PHE A 49 -7.96 -5.83 -2.56
N SER A 50 -7.10 -6.24 -1.66
CA SER A 50 -6.15 -5.34 -1.01
C SER A 50 -4.72 -5.83 -1.11
N VAL A 51 -3.80 -4.87 -1.20
CA VAL A 51 -2.37 -5.09 -1.08
C VAL A 51 -1.87 -4.24 0.08
N THR A 52 -1.29 -4.87 1.08
CA THR A 52 -0.73 -4.19 2.24
C THR A 52 0.78 -4.36 2.25
N VAL A 53 1.50 -3.25 2.41
CA VAL A 53 2.95 -3.27 2.56
C VAL A 53 3.32 -2.82 3.96
N LYS A 54 3.96 -3.70 4.73
CA LYS A 54 4.54 -3.37 6.02
C LYS A 54 6.01 -3.04 5.82
N ILE A 55 6.41 -1.87 6.28
CA ILE A 55 7.81 -1.43 6.26
C ILE A 55 8.33 -1.41 7.69
N THR A 56 9.43 -2.12 7.92
CA THR A 56 10.12 -2.12 9.21
C THR A 56 11.51 -1.50 8.99
N SER A 57 11.84 -0.47 9.77
CA SER A 57 13.20 0.10 9.75
C SER A 57 14.20 -0.90 10.36
N GLY A 58 15.44 -0.90 9.83
CA GLY A 58 16.52 -1.70 10.37
C GLY A 58 16.90 -1.31 11.81
N LYS A 59 18.09 -1.75 12.25
CA LYS A 59 18.58 -1.56 13.63
C LYS A 59 18.79 -0.10 14.03
N ASP A 60 18.87 0.81 13.05
CA ASP A 60 19.03 2.24 13.32
C ASP A 60 17.66 2.86 13.63
N LYS A 61 17.39 3.02 14.93
CA LYS A 61 16.15 3.61 15.45
C LYS A 61 15.97 5.10 15.10
N LYS A 62 16.95 5.74 14.50
CA LYS A 62 16.89 7.16 14.08
C LYS A 62 16.23 7.36 12.72
N ILE A 63 15.95 6.30 11.98
CA ILE A 63 15.29 6.40 10.69
C ILE A 63 13.78 6.49 10.92
N PHE A 64 13.22 7.67 10.66
CA PHE A 64 11.77 7.86 10.64
C PHE A 64 11.16 7.04 9.49
N LYS A 65 10.15 6.28 9.80
CA LYS A 65 9.36 5.56 8.79
C LYS A 65 8.46 6.59 8.10
N LEU A 66 8.75 6.87 6.85
CA LEU A 66 7.94 7.74 6.02
C LEU A 66 7.16 6.90 5.03
N ILE A 67 5.87 7.16 4.93
CA ILE A 67 5.01 6.61 3.89
C ILE A 67 4.97 7.65 2.77
N PRO A 68 5.45 7.34 1.57
CA PRO A 68 5.39 8.28 0.46
C PRO A 68 3.95 8.46 -0.02
N VAL A 69 3.55 9.69 -0.19
CA VAL A 69 2.21 10.07 -0.64
C VAL A 69 2.28 11.06 -1.79
N GLU A 70 1.25 11.04 -2.64
CA GLU A 70 0.99 12.06 -3.64
C GLU A 70 -0.06 13.03 -3.10
N MET A 71 0.15 14.32 -3.32
CA MET A 71 -0.76 15.39 -2.92
C MET A 71 -0.93 16.36 -4.07
N ASN A 72 -2.07 17.05 -4.11
CA ASN A 72 -2.24 18.18 -5.04
C ASN A 72 -1.32 19.32 -4.59
N GLY A 73 -0.51 19.81 -5.55
CA GLY A 73 0.32 20.99 -5.35
C GLY A 73 -0.51 22.28 -5.41
N SER A 74 0.12 23.40 -5.01
CA SER A 74 -0.45 24.74 -5.17
C SER A 74 -0.45 25.22 -6.62
N ASP A 75 0.13 24.47 -7.53
CA ASP A 75 0.23 24.75 -8.96
C ASP A 75 -0.73 23.83 -9.72
N ASP A 76 -1.58 24.40 -10.59
CA ASP A 76 -2.59 23.68 -11.40
C ASP A 76 -2.01 22.65 -12.37
N SER A 77 -0.70 22.52 -12.46
CA SER A 77 0.00 21.54 -13.30
C SER A 77 -0.04 20.10 -12.74
N TYR A 78 -0.47 19.90 -11.50
CA TYR A 78 -0.57 18.60 -10.84
C TYR A 78 -1.99 18.38 -10.31
N ASN A 79 -2.82 17.72 -11.10
CA ASN A 79 -4.12 17.22 -10.66
C ASN A 79 -4.05 15.72 -10.44
N VAL A 80 -4.00 15.32 -9.17
CA VAL A 80 -4.15 13.93 -8.76
C VAL A 80 -5.60 13.73 -8.30
N ASP A 81 -6.27 12.68 -8.76
CA ASP A 81 -7.56 12.29 -8.20
C ASP A 81 -7.35 11.72 -6.80
N LEU A 82 -7.80 12.43 -5.79
CA LEU A 82 -7.68 12.05 -4.39
C LEU A 82 -8.99 11.48 -3.82
N THR A 83 -9.99 11.25 -4.68
CA THR A 83 -11.36 10.87 -4.28
C THR A 83 -11.70 9.41 -4.60
N ASP A 84 -10.72 8.58 -4.91
CA ASP A 84 -10.93 7.18 -5.28
C ASP A 84 -11.27 6.26 -4.09
N GLY A 85 -11.01 6.70 -2.85
CA GLY A 85 -11.31 5.95 -1.63
C GLY A 85 -10.48 4.68 -1.44
N GLU A 86 -9.38 4.51 -2.16
CA GLU A 86 -8.65 3.24 -2.26
C GLU A 86 -7.41 3.16 -1.34
N GLY A 87 -6.92 4.28 -0.83
CA GLY A 87 -5.70 4.32 -0.05
C GLY A 87 -5.93 4.30 1.46
N TYR A 88 -5.13 3.52 2.18
CA TYR A 88 -5.13 3.46 3.64
C TYR A 88 -3.71 3.39 4.18
N PHE A 89 -3.49 3.92 5.37
CA PHE A 89 -2.22 3.80 6.07
C PHE A 89 -2.42 3.57 7.57
N SER A 90 -1.43 2.96 8.20
CA SER A 90 -1.43 2.67 9.63
C SER A 90 -0.02 2.67 10.19
N SER A 91 0.16 3.20 11.38
CA SER A 91 1.42 3.10 12.12
C SER A 91 1.57 1.78 12.89
N THR A 92 0.46 1.14 13.21
CA THR A 92 0.41 -0.09 14.04
C THR A 92 0.01 -1.34 13.25
N GLY A 93 -0.66 -1.16 12.09
CA GLY A 93 -1.26 -2.25 11.32
C GLY A 93 -2.60 -2.74 11.85
N ASN A 94 -3.14 -2.12 12.90
CA ASN A 94 -4.42 -2.48 13.52
C ASN A 94 -5.46 -1.36 13.47
N ARG A 95 -5.01 -0.13 13.31
CA ARG A 95 -5.87 1.04 13.13
C ARG A 95 -5.49 1.71 11.84
N TRP A 96 -6.44 1.81 10.93
CA TRP A 96 -6.25 2.30 9.58
C TRP A 96 -6.91 3.66 9.39
N GLN A 97 -6.29 4.49 8.59
CA GLN A 97 -6.79 5.80 8.21
C GLN A 97 -6.88 5.86 6.69
N SER A 98 -7.97 6.41 6.18
CA SER A 98 -8.13 6.66 4.76
C SER A 98 -7.22 7.79 4.31
N SER A 99 -6.46 7.58 3.24
CA SER A 99 -5.62 8.62 2.65
C SER A 99 -6.45 9.77 2.05
N GLU A 100 -7.65 9.48 1.55
CA GLU A 100 -8.58 10.48 1.04
C GLU A 100 -8.96 11.53 2.11
N LYS A 101 -9.18 11.09 3.35
CA LYS A 101 -9.46 12.00 4.47
C LYS A 101 -8.28 12.90 4.85
N HIS A 102 -7.10 12.61 4.34
CA HIS A 102 -5.87 13.38 4.51
C HIS A 102 -5.41 14.07 3.22
N ASP A 103 -6.29 14.16 2.23
CA ASP A 103 -6.03 14.80 0.93
C ASP A 103 -4.75 14.29 0.24
N CYS A 104 -4.55 12.98 0.27
CA CYS A 104 -3.40 12.34 -0.36
C CYS A 104 -3.71 10.94 -0.88
N ASN A 105 -2.87 10.47 -1.82
CA ASN A 105 -2.80 9.08 -2.24
C ASN A 105 -1.52 8.42 -1.75
N ILE A 106 -1.59 7.15 -1.43
CA ILE A 106 -0.40 6.36 -1.11
C ILE A 106 0.34 6.01 -2.41
N CYS A 107 1.66 6.21 -2.46
CA CYS A 107 2.50 5.82 -3.59
C CYS A 107 2.71 4.30 -3.64
N LEU A 108 1.62 3.57 -3.87
CA LEU A 108 1.59 2.12 -3.99
C LEU A 108 0.70 1.73 -5.17
N LYS A 109 1.21 0.87 -6.06
CA LYS A 109 0.46 0.38 -7.21
C LYS A 109 0.49 -1.14 -7.25
N ALA A 110 -0.66 -1.76 -7.49
CA ALA A 110 -0.76 -3.17 -7.79
C ALA A 110 -0.93 -3.36 -9.30
N TYR A 111 -0.15 -4.28 -9.86
CA TYR A 111 -0.24 -4.63 -11.28
C TYR A 111 -0.88 -5.99 -11.42
N THR A 112 -1.81 -6.10 -12.37
CA THR A 112 -2.50 -7.36 -12.70
C THR A 112 -2.33 -7.66 -14.17
N ASP A 113 -2.15 -8.94 -14.50
CA ASP A 113 -2.12 -9.45 -15.86
C ASP A 113 -3.47 -10.06 -16.23
N LYS A 114 -3.92 -9.81 -17.44
CA LYS A 114 -5.04 -10.59 -18.00
C LYS A 114 -4.56 -11.98 -18.37
N LYS A 115 -5.25 -12.96 -17.89
CA LYS A 115 -5.10 -14.32 -18.40
C LYS A 115 -5.93 -14.54 -19.65
#